data_02e95fbd38056ad9248bf158bbdbd6bc
#
_entry.id   02e95fbd38056ad9248bf158bbdbd6bc
#
_cell.length_a   1.000
_cell.length_b   1.000
_cell.length_c   1.000
_cell.angle_alpha   90.00
_cell.angle_beta   90.00
_cell.angle_gamma   90.00
#
_symmetry.space_group_name_H-M   'P 1'
#
loop_
_entity.id
_entity.type
_entity.pdbx_description
1 polymer ?
#
loop_
_entity_poly.entity_id
_entity_poly.type
_entity_poly.pdbx_seq_one_letter_code
_entity_poly.pdbx_strand_id
1 'polypeptide(L)'
;MLITIIILVLSAVFFVNGKIRSDLVALCALVALLIFQILTPDEALSGFSNSVVIMMVGLFVVGGAIFQTGLAKMISSHILKLAGKSELKLFLLVMLVTSAIGAFVSNTGTVALMLPIVVSLAVSANMNPSRLLMPLAFASSMGGMMTLIGTPPNLVIQNALTSAGFPPLSFFSFFPVGIICVAVGTLVLLPLSKWLSLIHI
;
A
#
# COMPACT_ATOMS: atom_id res chain seq x y z
N MET A 1 31.54 -10.17 1.53
CA MET A 1 30.95 -9.10 0.69
C MET A 1 30.51 -9.60 -0.69
N LEU A 2 31.34 -10.24 -1.51
CA LEU A 2 30.93 -10.67 -2.86
C LEU A 2 29.72 -11.61 -2.85
N ILE A 3 29.72 -12.63 -1.98
CA ILE A 3 28.63 -13.61 -1.83
C ILE A 3 27.33 -12.91 -1.42
N THR A 4 27.38 -11.96 -0.52
CA THR A 4 26.20 -11.18 -0.09
C THR A 4 25.59 -10.43 -1.26
N ILE A 5 26.42 -9.78 -2.08
CA ILE A 5 25.97 -9.06 -3.27
C ILE A 5 25.34 -10.01 -4.29
N ILE A 6 25.95 -11.18 -4.50
CA ILE A 6 25.40 -12.20 -5.42
C ILE A 6 24.01 -12.67 -4.93
N ILE A 7 23.87 -13.00 -3.64
CA ILE A 7 22.58 -13.42 -3.06
C ILE A 7 21.54 -12.30 -3.22
N LEU A 8 21.92 -11.04 -2.96
CA LEU A 8 21.03 -9.90 -3.10
C LEU A 8 20.57 -9.71 -4.56
N VAL A 9 21.49 -9.74 -5.51
CA VAL A 9 21.18 -9.60 -6.95
C VAL A 9 20.30 -10.75 -7.42
N LEU A 10 20.62 -12.01 -7.05
CA LEU A 10 19.78 -13.16 -7.39
C LEU A 10 18.37 -13.03 -6.80
N SER A 11 18.25 -12.63 -5.55
CA SER A 11 16.95 -12.41 -4.91
C SER A 11 16.15 -11.33 -5.64
N ALA A 12 16.79 -10.21 -6.00
CA ALA A 12 16.16 -9.14 -6.76
C ALA A 12 15.66 -9.62 -8.14
N VAL A 13 16.47 -10.39 -8.85
CA VAL A 13 16.08 -10.99 -10.15
C VAL A 13 14.88 -11.93 -10.01
N PHE A 14 14.84 -12.78 -8.97
CA PHE A 14 13.72 -13.67 -8.72
C PHE A 14 12.45 -12.89 -8.31
N PHE A 15 12.56 -11.81 -7.54
CA PHE A 15 11.43 -10.93 -7.22
C PHE A 15 10.85 -10.25 -8.46
N VAL A 16 11.70 -9.76 -9.36
CA VAL A 16 11.26 -9.12 -10.62
C VAL A 16 10.64 -10.14 -11.58
N ASN A 17 11.18 -11.36 -11.64
CA ASN A 17 10.67 -12.41 -12.53
C ASN A 17 9.27 -12.90 -12.13
N GLY A 18 8.88 -12.77 -10.86
CA GLY A 18 7.54 -13.06 -10.36
C GLY A 18 7.05 -14.51 -10.50
N LYS A 19 7.88 -15.43 -11.03
CA LYS A 19 7.52 -16.85 -11.21
C LYS A 19 7.54 -17.64 -9.90
N ILE A 20 8.33 -17.21 -8.94
CA ILE A 20 8.48 -17.84 -7.62
C ILE A 20 7.85 -16.90 -6.58
N ARG A 21 7.16 -17.47 -5.61
CA ARG A 21 6.59 -16.70 -4.51
C ARG A 21 7.67 -15.93 -3.75
N SER A 22 7.43 -14.67 -3.46
CA SER A 22 8.39 -13.77 -2.81
C SER A 22 8.83 -14.25 -1.43
N ASP A 23 7.93 -14.91 -0.68
CA ASP A 23 8.22 -15.48 0.62
C ASP A 23 9.28 -16.60 0.52
N LEU A 24 9.16 -17.48 -0.49
CA LEU A 24 10.16 -18.54 -0.74
C LEU A 24 11.51 -17.95 -1.13
N VAL A 25 11.54 -16.95 -1.99
CA VAL A 25 12.79 -16.27 -2.39
C VAL A 25 13.49 -15.67 -1.17
N ALA A 26 12.72 -14.99 -0.29
CA ALA A 26 13.26 -14.39 0.92
C ALA A 26 13.82 -15.46 1.89
N LEU A 27 13.09 -16.57 2.10
CA LEU A 27 13.56 -17.67 2.96
C LEU A 27 14.79 -18.35 2.39
N CYS A 28 14.83 -18.61 1.07
CA CYS A 28 16.02 -19.17 0.42
C CYS A 28 17.24 -18.25 0.55
N ALA A 29 17.05 -16.95 0.41
CA ALA A 29 18.12 -15.98 0.61
C ALA A 29 18.63 -15.98 2.06
N LEU A 30 17.73 -16.05 3.04
CA LEU A 30 18.09 -16.15 4.46
C LEU A 30 18.89 -17.43 4.75
N VAL A 31 18.42 -18.57 4.25
CA VAL A 31 19.10 -19.86 4.41
C VAL A 31 20.48 -19.84 3.71
N ALA A 32 20.59 -19.24 2.54
CA ALA A 32 21.87 -19.07 1.86
C ALA A 32 22.85 -18.24 2.70
N LEU A 33 22.41 -17.12 3.30
CA LEU A 33 23.24 -16.29 4.17
C LEU A 33 23.72 -17.06 5.42
N LEU A 34 22.91 -17.98 5.96
CA LEU A 34 23.28 -18.87 7.06
C LEU A 34 24.32 -19.91 6.62
N ILE A 35 24.09 -20.59 5.49
CA ILE A 35 25.01 -21.64 4.96
C ILE A 35 26.40 -21.07 4.68
N PHE A 36 26.44 -19.86 4.11
CA PHE A 36 27.71 -19.15 3.86
C PHE A 36 28.29 -18.47 5.09
N GLN A 37 27.71 -18.69 6.28
CA GLN A 37 28.16 -18.12 7.55
C GLN A 37 28.32 -16.59 7.54
N ILE A 38 27.49 -15.90 6.75
CA ILE A 38 27.44 -14.44 6.69
C ILE A 38 26.62 -13.90 7.87
N LEU A 39 25.58 -14.65 8.26
CA LEU A 39 24.75 -14.39 9.44
C LEU A 39 24.87 -15.55 10.41
N THR A 40 24.86 -15.23 11.69
CA THR A 40 24.66 -16.22 12.76
C THR A 40 23.19 -16.64 12.84
N PRO A 41 22.86 -17.80 13.41
CA PRO A 41 21.47 -18.22 13.61
C PRO A 41 20.63 -17.18 14.38
N ASP A 42 21.21 -16.54 15.40
CA ASP A 42 20.54 -15.53 16.22
C ASP A 42 20.25 -14.26 15.40
N GLU A 43 21.20 -13.82 14.59
CA GLU A 43 20.99 -12.67 13.68
C GLU A 43 19.92 -12.97 12.61
N ALA A 44 19.93 -14.16 12.04
CA ALA A 44 18.95 -14.58 11.04
C ALA A 44 17.53 -14.65 11.62
N LEU A 45 17.41 -15.13 12.86
CA LEU A 45 16.13 -15.25 13.55
C LEU A 45 15.67 -13.93 14.20
N SER A 46 16.58 -12.98 14.44
CA SER A 46 16.27 -11.69 15.06
C SER A 46 15.20 -10.90 14.31
N GLY A 47 15.14 -11.06 12.98
CA GLY A 47 14.11 -10.44 12.14
C GLY A 47 12.70 -10.90 12.48
N PHE A 48 12.51 -12.17 12.87
CA PHE A 48 11.19 -12.73 13.20
C PHE A 48 10.70 -12.28 14.59
N SER A 49 11.60 -11.92 15.50
CA SER A 49 11.28 -11.39 16.82
C SER A 49 11.35 -9.86 16.89
N ASN A 50 11.59 -9.20 15.78
CA ASN A 50 11.62 -7.74 15.70
C ASN A 50 10.24 -7.14 16.00
N SER A 51 10.19 -6.19 16.94
CA SER A 51 8.94 -5.53 17.36
C SER A 51 8.16 -4.91 16.21
N VAL A 52 8.87 -4.39 15.19
CA VAL A 52 8.24 -3.81 13.97
C VAL A 52 7.54 -4.90 13.16
N VAL A 53 8.16 -6.08 13.00
CA VAL A 53 7.55 -7.21 12.26
C VAL A 53 6.31 -7.72 13.01
N ILE A 54 6.38 -7.87 14.33
CA ILE A 54 5.25 -8.28 15.17
C ILE A 54 4.11 -7.26 15.06
N MET A 55 4.43 -5.96 15.10
CA MET A 55 3.45 -4.88 14.91
C MET A 55 2.81 -4.94 13.53
N MET A 56 3.58 -5.18 12.44
CA MET A 56 3.04 -5.34 11.09
C MET A 56 2.05 -6.51 11.03
N VAL A 57 2.37 -7.65 11.61
CA VAL A 57 1.46 -8.81 11.68
C VAL A 57 0.16 -8.43 12.38
N GLY A 58 0.25 -7.78 13.54
CA GLY A 58 -0.93 -7.29 14.27
C GLY A 58 -1.79 -6.34 13.43
N LEU A 59 -1.16 -5.41 12.72
CA LEU A 59 -1.87 -4.46 11.84
C LEU A 59 -2.53 -5.12 10.64
N PHE A 60 -1.90 -6.15 10.05
CA PHE A 60 -2.53 -6.92 8.99
C PHE A 60 -3.76 -7.70 9.48
N VAL A 61 -3.71 -8.22 10.71
CA VAL A 61 -4.87 -8.87 11.34
C VAL A 61 -6.01 -7.86 11.57
N VAL A 62 -5.72 -6.69 12.12
CA VAL A 62 -6.71 -5.62 12.34
C VAL A 62 -7.27 -5.12 11.01
N GLY A 63 -6.41 -4.85 10.03
CA GLY A 63 -6.81 -4.45 8.68
C GLY A 63 -7.70 -5.50 8.00
N GLY A 64 -7.34 -6.79 8.14
CA GLY A 64 -8.14 -7.90 7.67
C GLY A 64 -9.52 -7.97 8.35
N ALA A 65 -9.59 -7.71 9.66
CA ALA A 65 -10.85 -7.66 10.39
C ALA A 65 -11.76 -6.51 9.90
N ILE A 66 -11.21 -5.32 9.66
CA ILE A 66 -11.94 -4.17 9.08
C ILE A 66 -12.48 -4.54 7.69
N PHE A 67 -11.71 -5.29 6.91
CA PHE A 67 -12.12 -5.78 5.60
C PHE A 67 -13.26 -6.81 5.71
N GLN A 68 -13.09 -7.85 6.56
CA GLN A 68 -14.04 -8.95 6.70
C GLN A 68 -15.37 -8.55 7.34
N THR A 69 -15.36 -7.60 8.27
CA THR A 69 -16.59 -7.06 8.89
C THR A 69 -17.43 -6.23 7.93
N GLY A 70 -16.90 -5.86 6.77
CA GLY A 70 -17.56 -5.01 5.79
C GLY A 70 -17.70 -3.56 6.22
N LEU A 71 -17.12 -3.16 7.34
CA LEU A 71 -17.18 -1.78 7.85
C LEU A 71 -16.68 -0.76 6.82
N ALA A 72 -15.51 -1.01 6.25
CA ALA A 72 -14.94 -0.13 5.22
C ALA A 72 -15.83 -0.06 3.97
N LYS A 73 -16.44 -1.18 3.56
CA LYS A 73 -17.40 -1.23 2.44
C LYS A 73 -18.65 -0.40 2.74
N MET A 74 -19.19 -0.51 3.93
CA MET A 74 -20.37 0.23 4.36
C MET A 74 -20.12 1.74 4.35
N ILE A 75 -19.03 2.18 4.95
CA ILE A 75 -18.64 3.61 5.00
C ILE A 75 -18.41 4.13 3.58
N SER A 76 -17.60 3.43 2.77
CA SER A 76 -17.28 3.82 1.40
C SER A 76 -18.52 3.96 0.54
N SER A 77 -19.42 2.98 0.58
CA SER A 77 -20.63 2.98 -0.25
C SER A 77 -21.57 4.14 0.11
N HIS A 78 -21.66 4.51 1.38
CA HIS A 78 -22.47 5.66 1.81
C HIS A 78 -21.89 6.99 1.30
N ILE A 79 -20.58 7.19 1.50
CA ILE A 79 -19.92 8.45 1.10
C ILE A 79 -19.94 8.59 -0.43
N LEU A 80 -19.67 7.51 -1.17
CA LEU A 80 -19.62 7.58 -2.63
C LEU A 80 -21.00 7.77 -3.27
N LYS A 81 -22.08 7.33 -2.63
CA LYS A 81 -23.46 7.65 -3.08
C LYS A 81 -23.76 9.15 -3.07
N LEU A 82 -23.07 9.94 -2.26
CA LEU A 82 -23.21 11.40 -2.24
C LEU A 82 -22.72 12.08 -3.53
N ALA A 83 -21.90 11.40 -4.33
CA ALA A 83 -21.42 11.92 -5.62
C ALA A 83 -22.55 12.10 -6.65
N GLY A 84 -23.61 11.32 -6.55
CA GLY A 84 -24.70 11.28 -7.51
C GLY A 84 -24.17 10.89 -8.91
N LYS A 85 -24.61 11.61 -9.96
CA LYS A 85 -24.21 11.38 -11.36
C LYS A 85 -23.04 12.29 -11.81
N SER A 86 -22.41 13.05 -10.92
CA SER A 86 -21.36 13.98 -11.28
C SER A 86 -20.00 13.26 -11.35
N GLU A 87 -19.41 13.20 -12.54
CA GLU A 87 -18.10 12.59 -12.79
C GLU A 87 -17.00 13.17 -11.89
N LEU A 88 -16.93 14.50 -11.82
CA LEU A 88 -15.94 15.20 -11.00
C LEU A 88 -16.09 14.88 -9.50
N LYS A 89 -17.33 14.92 -9.01
CA LYS A 89 -17.59 14.60 -7.59
C LYS A 89 -17.25 13.16 -7.28
N LEU A 90 -17.60 12.23 -8.18
CA LEU A 90 -17.28 10.81 -8.01
C LEU A 90 -15.77 10.60 -7.99
N PHE A 91 -15.03 11.22 -8.92
CA PHE A 91 -13.58 11.17 -8.96
C PHE A 91 -12.96 11.68 -7.65
N LEU A 92 -13.32 12.87 -7.21
CA LEU A 92 -12.79 13.48 -5.98
C LEU A 92 -13.12 12.64 -4.73
N LEU A 93 -14.34 12.12 -4.64
CA LEU A 93 -14.75 11.27 -3.53
C LEU A 93 -14.02 9.92 -3.55
N VAL A 94 -13.82 9.31 -4.72
CA VAL A 94 -13.01 8.10 -4.85
C VAL A 94 -11.58 8.35 -4.37
N MET A 95 -10.95 9.44 -4.82
CA MET A 95 -9.60 9.80 -4.38
C MET A 95 -9.53 9.97 -2.85
N LEU A 96 -10.44 10.76 -2.28
CA LEU A 96 -10.44 11.08 -0.86
C LEU A 96 -10.75 9.85 0.02
N VAL A 97 -11.81 9.10 -0.32
CA VAL A 97 -12.24 7.93 0.47
C VAL A 97 -11.19 6.81 0.38
N THR A 98 -10.66 6.57 -0.82
CA THR A 98 -9.63 5.54 -1.01
C THR A 98 -8.35 5.89 -0.26
N SER A 99 -7.91 7.15 -0.32
CA SER A 99 -6.73 7.60 0.43
C SER A 99 -6.94 7.52 1.94
N ALA A 100 -8.13 7.87 2.43
CA ALA A 100 -8.45 7.77 3.85
C ALA A 100 -8.44 6.31 4.34
N ILE A 101 -8.97 5.37 3.56
CA ILE A 101 -8.93 3.94 3.89
C ILE A 101 -7.51 3.40 3.77
N GLY A 102 -6.78 3.77 2.70
CA GLY A 102 -5.40 3.37 2.47
C GLY A 102 -4.42 3.84 3.56
N ALA A 103 -4.78 4.88 4.32
CA ALA A 103 -4.01 5.31 5.48
C ALA A 103 -3.98 4.28 6.62
N PHE A 104 -4.97 3.40 6.70
CA PHE A 104 -5.12 2.42 7.80
C PHE A 104 -5.11 0.96 7.32
N VAL A 105 -5.34 0.73 6.03
CA VAL A 105 -5.40 -0.60 5.43
C VAL A 105 -4.33 -0.72 4.35
N SER A 106 -3.77 -1.91 4.16
CA SER A 106 -2.78 -2.13 3.11
C SER A 106 -3.31 -1.70 1.72
N ASN A 107 -2.42 -1.21 0.86
CA ASN A 107 -2.77 -0.74 -0.49
C ASN A 107 -3.56 -1.79 -1.27
N THR A 108 -3.10 -3.05 -1.25
CA THR A 108 -3.77 -4.16 -1.95
C THR A 108 -5.17 -4.41 -1.39
N GLY A 109 -5.32 -4.42 -0.06
CA GLY A 109 -6.61 -4.58 0.60
C GLY A 109 -7.57 -3.43 0.27
N THR A 110 -7.07 -2.20 0.28
CA THR A 110 -7.85 -1.01 -0.07
C THR A 110 -8.35 -1.07 -1.51
N VAL A 111 -7.48 -1.42 -2.47
CA VAL A 111 -7.88 -1.56 -3.89
C VAL A 111 -8.89 -2.70 -4.05
N ALA A 112 -8.64 -3.86 -3.46
CA ALA A 112 -9.54 -5.02 -3.56
C ALA A 112 -10.93 -4.72 -3.00
N LEU A 113 -11.02 -3.94 -1.92
CA LEU A 113 -12.28 -3.51 -1.31
C LEU A 113 -13.01 -2.46 -2.16
N MET A 114 -12.27 -1.45 -2.64
CA MET A 114 -12.85 -0.31 -3.32
C MET A 114 -13.22 -0.60 -4.78
N LEU A 115 -12.50 -1.52 -5.43
CA LEU A 115 -12.67 -1.84 -6.86
C LEU A 115 -14.13 -2.19 -7.21
N PRO A 116 -14.81 -3.17 -6.59
CA PRO A 116 -16.18 -3.49 -6.93
C PRO A 116 -17.16 -2.34 -6.64
N ILE A 117 -16.89 -1.53 -5.61
CA ILE A 117 -17.73 -0.37 -5.27
C ILE A 117 -17.60 0.71 -6.36
N VAL A 118 -16.37 1.05 -6.73
CA VAL A 118 -16.08 2.09 -7.72
C VAL A 118 -16.59 1.69 -9.10
N VAL A 119 -16.42 0.42 -9.51
CA VAL A 119 -16.97 -0.10 -10.78
C VAL A 119 -18.48 -0.01 -10.79
N SER A 120 -19.15 -0.46 -9.73
CA SER A 120 -20.63 -0.41 -9.63
C SER A 120 -21.15 1.03 -9.71
N LEU A 121 -20.47 1.98 -9.06
CA LEU A 121 -20.87 3.39 -9.08
C LEU A 121 -20.61 4.06 -10.44
N ALA A 122 -19.48 3.74 -11.08
CA ALA A 122 -19.18 4.24 -12.41
C ALA A 122 -20.25 3.78 -13.42
N VAL A 123 -20.61 2.51 -13.42
CA VAL A 123 -21.68 1.96 -14.26
C VAL A 123 -23.03 2.64 -13.96
N SER A 124 -23.37 2.83 -12.68
CA SER A 124 -24.61 3.49 -12.27
C SER A 124 -24.66 4.96 -12.70
N ALA A 125 -23.50 5.61 -12.85
CA ALA A 125 -23.37 6.98 -13.31
C ALA A 125 -23.24 7.10 -14.85
N ASN A 126 -23.36 6.00 -15.59
CA ASN A 126 -23.08 5.92 -17.04
C ASN A 126 -21.67 6.39 -17.43
N MET A 127 -20.68 6.06 -16.61
CA MET A 127 -19.28 6.39 -16.81
C MET A 127 -18.47 5.14 -17.13
N ASN A 128 -17.39 5.31 -17.92
CA ASN A 128 -16.44 4.22 -18.12
C ASN A 128 -15.64 3.96 -16.82
N PRO A 129 -15.73 2.75 -16.21
CA PRO A 129 -15.00 2.42 -14.99
C PRO A 129 -13.48 2.62 -15.11
N SER A 130 -12.89 2.43 -16.30
CA SER A 130 -11.45 2.58 -16.55
C SER A 130 -10.89 3.93 -16.09
N ARG A 131 -11.70 4.99 -16.15
CA ARG A 131 -11.31 6.33 -15.71
C ARG A 131 -11.06 6.46 -14.22
N LEU A 132 -11.64 5.55 -13.42
CA LEU A 132 -11.53 5.57 -11.95
C LEU A 132 -10.59 4.48 -11.41
N LEU A 133 -10.27 3.45 -12.19
CA LEU A 133 -9.44 2.34 -11.72
C LEU A 133 -7.98 2.75 -11.48
N MET A 134 -7.41 3.54 -12.39
CA MET A 134 -6.05 4.05 -12.23
C MET A 134 -5.96 5.06 -11.07
N PRO A 135 -6.82 6.08 -10.97
CA PRO A 135 -6.91 6.95 -9.80
C PRO A 135 -7.09 6.20 -8.48
N LEU A 136 -7.91 5.14 -8.48
CA LEU A 136 -8.11 4.27 -7.32
C LEU A 136 -6.79 3.67 -6.80
N ALA A 137 -5.98 3.11 -7.70
CA ALA A 137 -4.70 2.51 -7.34
C ALA A 137 -3.71 3.54 -6.78
N PHE A 138 -3.62 4.70 -7.41
CA PHE A 138 -2.77 5.79 -6.93
C PHE A 138 -3.26 6.37 -5.60
N ALA A 139 -4.57 6.56 -5.43
CA ALA A 139 -5.15 7.04 -4.18
C ALA A 139 -4.86 6.10 -3.01
N SER A 140 -4.95 4.78 -3.24
CA SER A 140 -4.58 3.78 -2.25
C SER A 140 -3.11 3.90 -1.83
N SER A 141 -2.20 4.03 -2.81
CA SER A 141 -0.77 4.16 -2.54
C SER A 141 -0.43 5.47 -1.83
N MET A 142 -1.02 6.59 -2.23
CA MET A 142 -0.84 7.88 -1.58
C MET A 142 -1.45 7.90 -0.17
N GLY A 143 -2.57 7.22 0.03
CA GLY A 143 -3.16 7.02 1.36
C GLY A 143 -2.21 6.31 2.30
N GLY A 144 -1.54 5.25 1.83
CA GLY A 144 -0.55 4.51 2.61
C GLY A 144 0.63 5.36 3.10
N MET A 145 0.92 6.49 2.43
CA MET A 145 1.96 7.43 2.88
C MET A 145 1.49 8.37 4.00
N MET A 146 0.21 8.37 4.40
CA MET A 146 -0.30 9.32 5.39
C MET A 146 -0.02 8.92 6.83
N THR A 147 0.14 7.64 7.11
CA THR A 147 0.37 7.14 8.47
C THR A 147 1.58 6.23 8.54
N LEU A 148 2.09 6.04 9.76
CA LEU A 148 3.21 5.15 10.02
C LEU A 148 2.91 3.70 9.60
N ILE A 149 1.66 3.27 9.71
CA ILE A 149 1.22 1.88 9.47
C ILE A 149 0.65 1.64 8.06
N GLY A 150 0.43 2.69 7.29
CA GLY A 150 -0.21 2.58 5.98
C GLY A 150 0.58 1.75 4.97
N THR A 151 1.92 1.75 5.07
CA THR A 151 2.79 0.88 4.27
C THR A 151 3.97 0.34 5.07
N PRO A 152 4.42 -0.92 4.82
CA PRO A 152 5.59 -1.50 5.49
C PRO A 152 6.88 -0.65 5.43
N PRO A 153 7.22 0.02 4.32
CA PRO A 153 8.42 0.88 4.26
C PRO A 153 8.48 1.96 5.34
N ASN A 154 7.35 2.54 5.75
CA ASN A 154 7.31 3.56 6.79
C ASN A 154 7.81 2.99 8.14
N LEU A 155 7.43 1.75 8.46
CA LEU A 155 7.87 1.06 9.66
C LEU A 155 9.35 0.67 9.62
N VAL A 156 9.86 0.32 8.43
CA VAL A 156 11.29 0.03 8.24
C VAL A 156 12.13 1.29 8.50
N ILE A 157 11.68 2.44 7.97
CA ILE A 157 12.34 3.75 8.23
C ILE A 157 12.29 4.09 9.72
N GLN A 158 11.14 3.90 10.37
CA GLN A 158 10.99 4.09 11.82
C GLN A 158 12.02 3.26 12.60
N ASN A 159 12.16 1.98 12.27
CA ASN A 159 13.11 1.09 12.94
C ASN A 159 14.56 1.54 12.69
N ALA A 160 14.91 1.90 11.47
CA ALA A 160 16.24 2.40 11.13
C ALA A 160 16.58 3.68 11.92
N LEU A 161 15.64 4.61 12.05
CA LEU A 161 15.81 5.85 12.81
C LEU A 161 16.05 5.56 14.30
N THR A 162 15.21 4.70 14.90
CA THR A 162 15.35 4.35 16.32
C THR A 162 16.66 3.59 16.59
N SER A 163 17.08 2.71 15.68
CA SER A 163 18.37 1.99 15.78
C SER A 163 19.57 2.92 15.64
N ALA A 164 19.42 4.05 14.93
CA ALA A 164 20.44 5.09 14.81
C ALA A 164 20.44 6.09 15.98
N GLY A 165 19.61 5.88 17.01
CA GLY A 165 19.55 6.73 18.21
C GLY A 165 18.67 7.97 18.07
N PHE A 166 17.89 8.09 16.98
CA PHE A 166 16.92 9.17 16.83
C PHE A 166 15.61 8.87 17.55
N PRO A 167 14.86 9.90 17.96
CA PRO A 167 13.56 9.70 18.58
C PRO A 167 12.58 9.03 17.58
N PRO A 168 11.67 8.17 18.09
CA PRO A 168 10.68 7.51 17.24
C PRO A 168 9.73 8.53 16.62
N LEU A 169 9.35 8.27 15.37
CA LEU A 169 8.32 9.05 14.66
C LEU A 169 6.95 8.79 15.29
N SER A 170 6.13 9.82 15.36
CA SER A 170 4.73 9.68 15.78
C SER A 170 3.90 9.03 14.67
N PHE A 171 2.74 8.48 15.04
CA PHE A 171 1.82 7.83 14.11
C PHE A 171 1.47 8.68 12.88
N PHE A 172 1.31 9.99 13.07
CA PHE A 172 0.95 10.96 12.04
C PHE A 172 2.13 11.81 11.53
N SER A 173 3.38 11.41 11.78
CA SER A 173 4.55 12.18 11.29
C SER A 173 4.59 12.31 9.78
N PHE A 174 4.06 11.32 9.06
CA PHE A 174 3.97 11.34 7.59
C PHE A 174 2.75 12.08 7.04
N PHE A 175 1.78 12.42 7.89
CA PHE A 175 0.50 12.99 7.49
C PHE A 175 0.61 14.29 6.67
N PRO A 176 1.45 15.29 7.03
CA PRO A 176 1.57 16.51 6.26
C PRO A 176 2.05 16.25 4.83
N VAL A 177 3.03 15.37 4.67
CA VAL A 177 3.57 14.98 3.35
C VAL A 177 2.52 14.18 2.57
N GLY A 178 1.86 13.24 3.23
CA GLY A 178 0.81 12.42 2.64
C GLY A 178 -0.37 13.25 2.11
N ILE A 179 -0.85 14.25 2.86
CA ILE A 179 -1.91 15.16 2.40
C ILE A 179 -1.49 15.93 1.16
N ILE A 180 -0.26 16.46 1.13
CA ILE A 180 0.25 17.18 -0.03
C ILE A 180 0.30 16.24 -1.23
N CYS A 181 0.79 15.02 -1.07
CA CYS A 181 0.83 14.01 -2.13
C CYS A 181 -0.59 13.67 -2.64
N VAL A 182 -1.56 13.50 -1.76
CA VAL A 182 -2.96 13.24 -2.14
C VAL A 182 -3.54 14.44 -2.89
N ALA A 183 -3.33 15.67 -2.43
CA ALA A 183 -3.84 16.87 -3.07
C ALA A 183 -3.22 17.06 -4.47
N VAL A 184 -1.90 17.03 -4.57
CA VAL A 184 -1.18 17.17 -5.85
C VAL A 184 -1.52 16.01 -6.79
N GLY A 185 -1.52 14.77 -6.28
CA GLY A 185 -1.86 13.59 -7.05
C GLY A 185 -3.30 13.66 -7.59
N THR A 186 -4.25 14.13 -6.80
CA THR A 186 -5.64 14.33 -7.23
C THR A 186 -5.72 15.36 -8.36
N LEU A 187 -5.00 16.49 -8.25
CA LEU A 187 -4.96 17.53 -9.27
C LEU A 187 -4.33 17.03 -10.58
N VAL A 188 -3.27 16.24 -10.49
CA VAL A 188 -2.58 15.68 -11.67
C VAL A 188 -3.39 14.55 -12.30
N LEU A 189 -3.96 13.65 -11.51
CA LEU A 189 -4.72 12.51 -12.01
C LEU A 189 -6.05 12.90 -12.64
N LEU A 190 -6.62 14.04 -12.28
CA LEU A 190 -7.88 14.51 -12.84
C LEU A 190 -7.79 14.73 -14.36
N PRO A 191 -6.85 15.50 -14.93
CA PRO A 191 -6.66 15.58 -16.38
C PRO A 191 -6.10 14.29 -16.98
N LEU A 192 -5.18 13.64 -16.27
CA LEU A 192 -4.51 12.43 -16.76
C LEU A 192 -5.48 11.25 -16.94
N SER A 193 -6.44 11.08 -16.05
CA SER A 193 -7.46 10.02 -16.17
C SER A 193 -8.35 10.20 -17.39
N LYS A 194 -8.61 11.44 -17.80
CA LYS A 194 -9.34 11.73 -19.04
C LYS A 194 -8.51 11.39 -20.27
N TRP A 195 -7.24 11.75 -20.25
CA TRP A 195 -6.33 11.52 -21.37
C TRP A 195 -6.01 10.03 -21.58
N LEU A 196 -5.68 9.30 -20.50
CA LEU A 196 -5.40 7.85 -20.56
C LEU A 196 -6.63 7.01 -20.92
N SER A 197 -7.83 7.42 -20.52
CA SER A 197 -9.07 6.72 -20.90
C SER A 197 -9.36 6.80 -22.39
N LEU A 198 -8.83 7.79 -23.10
CA LEU A 198 -8.95 7.92 -24.55
C LEU A 198 -8.01 6.98 -25.33
N ILE A 199 -6.96 6.46 -24.66
CA ILE A 199 -5.95 5.60 -25.30
C ILE A 199 -6.36 4.11 -25.27
N HIS A 200 -7.33 3.73 -24.42
CA HIS A 200 -7.75 2.34 -24.20
C HIS A 200 -9.21 2.04 -24.59
N ILE A 201 -9.72 2.73 -25.61
CA ILE A 201 -10.97 2.34 -26.27
C ILE A 201 -10.66 1.43 -27.47
#